data_e761fc0a117e0734a29478d3c99d16da
#
_entry.id   e761fc0a117e0734a29478d3c99d16da
#
_cell.length_a   1.000
_cell.length_b   1.000
_cell.length_c   1.000
_cell.angle_alpha   90.00
_cell.angle_beta   90.00
_cell.angle_gamma   90.00
#
_symmetry.space_group_name_H-M   'P 1'
#
loop_
_entity.id
_entity.type
_entity.pdbx_description
1 polymer ?
#
loop_
_entity_poly.entity_id
_entity_poly.type
_entity_poly.pdbx_seq_one_letter_code
_entity_poly.pdbx_strand_id
1 'polypeptide(L)'
;KIISKGISAGRGQNAYRGLVRVARGAENARNFTQCDSMLIGKGCGAHTFPYIEVGNPTAKVEHEATTSRIGEDQLFYCLQRGISEEDAVSMIVDGFCKQVFRELPMEFAVEAKALLEVSLEGAVG
;
A
#
# COMPACT_ATOMS: atom_id res chain seq x y z
N LYS A 1 14.62 5.37 2.97
CA LYS A 1 13.64 4.52 2.28
C LYS A 1 12.25 4.84 2.79
N ILE A 2 11.30 5.03 1.87
CA ILE A 2 9.89 5.29 2.18
C ILE A 2 9.07 4.15 1.55
N ILE A 3 8.23 3.51 2.34
CA ILE A 3 7.28 2.51 1.86
C ILE A 3 5.88 2.98 2.23
N SER A 4 5.03 3.13 1.23
CA SER A 4 3.62 3.48 1.39
C SER A 4 2.74 2.36 0.84
N LYS A 5 1.82 1.88 1.65
CA LYS A 5 0.81 0.90 1.26
C LYS A 5 -0.57 1.54 1.39
N GLY A 6 -1.29 1.64 0.28
CA GLY A 6 -2.63 2.19 0.24
C GLY A 6 -3.65 1.12 -0.12
N ILE A 7 -4.81 1.11 0.54
CA ILE A 7 -5.92 0.22 0.22
C ILE A 7 -7.15 1.09 -0.07
N SER A 8 -7.78 0.85 -1.19
CA SER A 8 -9.06 1.48 -1.55
C SER A 8 -10.10 0.41 -1.78
N ALA A 9 -11.23 0.53 -1.10
CA ALA A 9 -12.36 -0.40 -1.20
C ALA A 9 -13.66 0.31 -1.55
N GLY A 10 -14.61 -0.40 -2.12
CA GLY A 10 -15.94 0.12 -2.46
C GLY A 10 -15.87 1.27 -3.46
N ARG A 11 -16.09 2.51 -2.99
CA ARG A 11 -15.98 3.77 -3.76
C ARG A 11 -14.86 4.67 -3.25
N GLY A 12 -13.99 4.15 -2.38
CA GLY A 12 -12.88 4.89 -1.81
C GLY A 12 -11.87 5.36 -2.87
N GLN A 13 -11.35 6.56 -2.69
CA GLN A 13 -10.28 7.13 -3.52
C GLN A 13 -9.09 7.42 -2.63
N ASN A 14 -7.96 6.77 -2.88
CA ASN A 14 -6.73 6.97 -2.14
C ASN A 14 -5.77 7.85 -2.94
N ALA A 15 -5.06 8.75 -2.26
CA ALA A 15 -4.08 9.61 -2.89
C ALA A 15 -2.81 9.68 -2.04
N TYR A 16 -1.70 9.25 -2.61
CA TYR A 16 -0.38 9.50 -2.06
C TYR A 16 0.18 10.81 -2.61
N ARG A 17 0.61 11.70 -1.70
CA ARG A 17 1.33 12.92 -2.04
C ARG A 17 2.62 12.95 -1.24
N GLY A 18 3.76 12.98 -1.90
CA GLY A 18 5.07 12.96 -1.26
C GLY A 18 6.01 14.01 -1.84
N LEU A 19 6.71 14.72 -0.98
CA LEU A 19 7.81 15.60 -1.36
C LEU A 19 9.13 14.98 -0.91
N VAL A 20 10.02 14.74 -1.86
CA VAL A 20 11.42 14.39 -1.60
C VAL A 20 12.29 15.57 -2.03
N ARG A 21 12.96 16.19 -1.08
CA ARG A 21 13.87 17.30 -1.35
C ARG A 21 15.29 16.94 -0.93
N VAL A 22 16.22 17.02 -1.87
CA VAL A 22 17.65 16.89 -1.62
C VAL A 22 18.27 18.28 -1.62
N ALA A 23 18.82 18.70 -0.47
CA ALA A 23 19.48 19.98 -0.33
C ALA A 23 20.78 20.05 -1.15
N ARG A 24 21.22 21.27 -1.52
CA ARG A 24 22.44 21.45 -2.31
C ARG A 24 23.71 20.89 -1.65
N GLY A 25 23.79 20.93 -0.34
CA GLY A 25 24.91 20.40 0.44
C GLY A 25 24.82 18.91 0.79
N ALA A 26 23.75 18.21 0.37
CA ALA A 26 23.57 16.77 0.67
C ALA A 26 24.23 15.91 -0.41
N GLU A 27 25.53 15.73 -0.29
CA GLU A 27 26.30 14.89 -1.19
C GLU A 27 25.98 13.40 -1.01
N ASN A 28 25.93 12.66 -2.14
CA ASN A 28 25.68 11.21 -2.15
C ASN A 28 24.38 10.77 -1.45
N ALA A 29 23.41 11.69 -1.32
CA ALA A 29 22.11 11.38 -0.74
C ALA A 29 21.39 10.32 -1.59
N ARG A 30 20.74 9.38 -0.92
CA ARG A 30 19.95 8.34 -1.58
C ARG A 30 18.53 8.31 -1.01
N ASN A 31 17.55 8.29 -1.89
CA ASN A 31 16.16 8.06 -1.54
C ASN A 31 15.59 6.96 -2.46
N PHE A 32 14.85 6.05 -1.84
CA PHE A 32 14.00 5.10 -2.54
C PHE A 32 12.60 5.21 -1.96
N THR A 33 11.63 5.53 -2.80
CA THR A 33 10.21 5.61 -2.41
C THR A 33 9.41 4.59 -3.22
N GLN A 34 8.67 3.74 -2.53
CA GLN A 34 7.77 2.75 -3.11
C GLN A 34 6.35 3.03 -2.63
N CYS A 35 5.43 3.21 -3.58
CA CYS A 35 4.01 3.44 -3.33
C CYS A 35 3.19 2.33 -3.97
N ASP A 36 2.73 1.39 -3.16
CA ASP A 36 1.88 0.30 -3.63
C ASP A 36 0.44 0.54 -3.22
N SER A 37 -0.48 0.38 -4.16
CA SER A 37 -1.91 0.53 -3.93
C SER A 37 -2.65 -0.74 -4.29
N MET A 38 -3.57 -1.15 -3.42
CA MET A 38 -4.46 -2.29 -3.64
C MET A 38 -5.91 -1.81 -3.76
N LEU A 39 -6.60 -2.27 -4.78
CA LEU A 39 -8.00 -1.94 -5.05
C LEU A 39 -8.89 -3.16 -4.78
N ILE A 40 -9.96 -2.95 -4.00
CA ILE A 40 -10.98 -3.95 -3.67
C ILE A 40 -12.31 -3.47 -4.24
N GLY A 41 -12.82 -4.18 -5.25
CA GLY A 41 -14.03 -3.78 -5.96
C GLY A 41 -13.77 -2.90 -7.21
N LYS A 42 -14.84 -2.45 -7.87
CA LYS A 42 -14.76 -1.79 -9.18
C LYS A 42 -14.81 -0.25 -9.12
N GLY A 43 -15.38 0.31 -8.04
CA GLY A 43 -15.65 1.74 -7.91
C GLY A 43 -14.53 2.56 -7.25
N CYS A 44 -13.48 1.90 -6.74
CA CYS A 44 -12.39 2.54 -6.03
C CYS A 44 -11.21 2.90 -6.95
N GLY A 45 -10.37 3.81 -6.48
CA GLY A 45 -9.19 4.25 -7.21
C GLY A 45 -8.01 4.59 -6.30
N ALA A 46 -6.82 4.67 -6.90
CA ALA A 46 -5.60 5.12 -6.24
C ALA A 46 -4.85 6.09 -7.14
N HIS A 47 -4.30 7.13 -6.54
CA HIS A 47 -3.59 8.19 -7.22
C HIS A 47 -2.25 8.45 -6.54
N THR A 48 -1.20 8.72 -7.31
CA THR A 48 0.13 8.99 -6.78
C THR A 48 0.65 10.28 -7.40
N PHE A 49 1.02 11.24 -6.52
CA PHE A 49 1.53 12.57 -6.90
C PHE A 49 2.90 12.79 -6.26
N PRO A 50 3.98 12.23 -6.83
CA PRO A 50 5.32 12.47 -6.34
C PRO A 50 5.78 13.87 -6.73
N TYR A 51 6.44 14.56 -5.79
CA TYR A 51 7.15 15.81 -6.05
C TYR A 51 8.61 15.65 -5.62
N ILE A 52 9.55 15.85 -6.55
CA ILE A 52 10.97 15.56 -6.34
C ILE A 52 11.79 16.78 -6.69
N GLU A 53 12.53 17.31 -5.71
CA GLU A 53 13.47 18.41 -5.87
C GLU A 53 14.89 17.92 -5.57
N VAL A 54 15.78 17.93 -6.55
CA VAL A 54 17.16 17.47 -6.38
C VAL A 54 18.11 18.64 -6.55
N GLY A 55 18.67 19.12 -5.44
CA GLY A 55 19.61 20.24 -5.42
C GLY A 55 21.09 19.84 -5.54
N ASN A 56 21.43 18.55 -5.46
CA ASN A 56 22.81 18.05 -5.56
C ASN A 56 22.93 16.97 -6.65
N PRO A 57 23.86 17.10 -7.61
CA PRO A 57 23.98 16.18 -8.74
C PRO A 57 24.49 14.78 -8.36
N THR A 58 25.05 14.59 -7.17
CA THR A 58 25.51 13.28 -6.69
C THR A 58 24.37 12.46 -6.06
N ALA A 59 23.18 13.05 -5.90
CA ALA A 59 22.05 12.38 -5.30
C ALA A 59 21.42 11.33 -6.23
N LYS A 60 20.91 10.27 -5.63
CA LYS A 60 20.16 9.20 -6.30
C LYS A 60 18.76 9.10 -5.72
N VAL A 61 17.76 9.44 -6.51
CA VAL A 61 16.35 9.40 -6.09
C VAL A 61 15.60 8.46 -7.02
N GLU A 62 14.95 7.48 -6.42
CA GLU A 62 14.16 6.46 -7.11
C GLU A 62 12.73 6.50 -6.56
N HIS A 63 11.74 6.45 -7.45
CA HIS A 63 10.34 6.38 -7.09
C HIS A 63 9.65 5.31 -7.93
N GLU A 64 9.05 4.35 -7.24
CA GLU A 64 8.25 3.30 -7.86
C GLU A 64 6.80 3.40 -7.37
N ALA A 65 5.85 3.20 -8.27
CA ALA A 65 4.44 3.15 -7.93
C ALA A 65 3.78 1.95 -8.61
N THR A 66 3.05 1.17 -7.84
CA THR A 66 2.28 0.04 -8.34
C THR A 66 0.82 0.16 -7.91
N THR A 67 -0.08 -0.27 -8.77
CA THR A 67 -1.50 -0.39 -8.44
C THR A 67 -1.97 -1.77 -8.89
N SER A 68 -2.48 -2.54 -7.94
CA SER A 68 -3.04 -3.86 -8.19
C SER A 68 -4.51 -3.90 -7.75
N ARG A 69 -5.28 -4.73 -8.41
CA ARG A 69 -6.64 -5.07 -8.00
C ARG A 69 -6.67 -6.54 -7.59
N ILE A 70 -7.44 -6.87 -6.57
CA ILE A 70 -7.66 -8.28 -6.22
C ILE A 70 -8.31 -8.96 -7.43
N GLY A 71 -7.63 -9.97 -7.97
CA GLY A 71 -8.07 -10.70 -9.15
C GLY A 71 -9.20 -11.67 -8.85
N GLU A 72 -10.18 -11.75 -9.77
CA GLU A 72 -11.26 -12.74 -9.67
C GLU A 72 -10.71 -14.19 -9.60
N ASP A 73 -9.59 -14.45 -10.27
CA ASP A 73 -8.92 -15.76 -10.24
C ASP A 73 -8.38 -16.12 -8.85
N GLN A 74 -7.84 -15.14 -8.13
CA GLN A 74 -7.34 -15.33 -6.77
C GLN A 74 -8.47 -15.64 -5.79
N LEU A 75 -9.57 -14.91 -5.90
CA LEU A 75 -10.77 -15.14 -5.10
C LEU A 75 -11.37 -16.50 -5.43
N PHE A 76 -11.53 -16.82 -6.71
CA PHE A 76 -12.04 -18.09 -7.15
C PHE A 76 -11.22 -19.28 -6.60
N TYR A 77 -9.89 -19.19 -6.63
CA TYR A 77 -8.99 -20.19 -6.06
C TYR A 77 -9.23 -20.42 -4.56
N CYS A 78 -9.47 -19.36 -3.80
CA CYS A 78 -9.78 -19.44 -2.38
C CYS A 78 -11.17 -20.06 -2.13
N LEU A 79 -12.17 -19.60 -2.88
CA LEU A 79 -13.55 -20.09 -2.78
C LEU A 79 -13.65 -21.57 -3.07
N GLN A 80 -12.90 -22.07 -4.05
CA GLN A 80 -12.85 -23.51 -4.36
C GLN A 80 -12.28 -24.37 -3.22
N ARG A 81 -11.57 -23.77 -2.29
CA ARG A 81 -11.03 -24.42 -1.09
C ARG A 81 -11.92 -24.25 0.14
N GLY A 82 -13.11 -23.71 -0.04
CA GLY A 82 -14.06 -23.49 1.05
C GLY A 82 -13.75 -22.27 1.93
N ILE A 83 -12.82 -21.39 1.49
CA ILE A 83 -12.56 -20.12 2.15
C ILE A 83 -13.63 -19.12 1.71
N SER A 84 -14.26 -18.39 2.63
CA SER A 84 -15.24 -17.37 2.29
C SER A 84 -14.58 -16.23 1.51
N GLU A 85 -15.36 -15.46 0.74
CA GLU A 85 -14.83 -14.29 0.01
C GLU A 85 -14.22 -13.27 0.95
N GLU A 86 -14.87 -13.03 2.09
CA GLU A 86 -14.42 -12.10 3.12
C GLU A 86 -13.08 -12.54 3.73
N ASP A 87 -12.94 -13.81 4.11
CA ASP A 87 -11.68 -14.37 4.59
C ASP A 87 -10.58 -14.32 3.55
N ALA A 88 -10.90 -14.60 2.28
CA ALA A 88 -9.95 -14.56 1.18
C ALA A 88 -9.40 -13.13 0.98
N VAL A 89 -10.27 -12.12 0.99
CA VAL A 89 -9.88 -10.71 0.91
C VAL A 89 -9.01 -10.33 2.09
N SER A 90 -9.41 -10.70 3.31
CA SER A 90 -8.63 -10.43 4.53
C SER A 90 -7.22 -11.03 4.45
N MET A 91 -7.09 -12.27 4.01
CA MET A 91 -5.78 -12.93 3.83
C MET A 91 -4.90 -12.23 2.80
N ILE A 92 -5.47 -11.78 1.68
CA ILE A 92 -4.74 -11.06 0.62
C ILE A 92 -4.25 -9.70 1.15
N VAL A 93 -5.11 -8.98 1.86
CA VAL A 93 -4.79 -7.68 2.47
C VAL A 93 -3.71 -7.82 3.54
N ASP A 94 -3.79 -8.82 4.39
CA ASP A 94 -2.75 -9.13 5.38
C ASP A 94 -1.40 -9.37 4.70
N GLY A 95 -1.38 -10.13 3.63
CA GLY A 95 -0.18 -10.37 2.83
C GLY A 95 0.40 -9.09 2.24
N PHE A 96 -0.45 -8.19 1.74
CA PHE A 96 -0.06 -6.90 1.19
C PHE A 96 0.54 -5.97 2.25
N CYS A 97 -0.02 -5.93 3.45
CA CYS A 97 0.43 -5.08 4.56
C CYS A 97 1.61 -5.66 5.35
N LYS A 98 1.93 -6.94 5.18
CA LYS A 98 2.94 -7.67 5.97
C LYS A 98 4.28 -6.97 6.07
N GLN A 99 4.74 -6.31 5.00
CA GLN A 99 6.00 -5.59 4.99
C GLN A 99 6.01 -4.44 6.00
N VAL A 100 4.90 -3.69 6.10
CA VAL A 100 4.77 -2.57 7.04
C VAL A 100 4.62 -3.09 8.46
N PHE A 101 3.77 -4.10 8.68
CA PHE A 101 3.53 -4.64 10.02
C PHE A 101 4.79 -5.23 10.67
N ARG A 102 5.71 -5.79 9.87
CA ARG A 102 6.99 -6.33 10.38
C ARG A 102 7.94 -5.28 10.96
N GLU A 103 7.80 -4.03 10.53
CA GLU A 103 8.64 -2.92 11.02
C GLU A 103 8.05 -2.24 12.26
N LEU A 104 6.82 -2.59 12.65
CA LEU A 104 6.17 -2.05 13.83
C LEU A 104 6.49 -2.88 15.08
N PRO A 105 6.60 -2.25 16.27
CA PRO A 105 6.53 -2.97 17.52
C PRO A 105 5.28 -3.84 17.59
N MET A 106 5.37 -5.00 18.23
CA MET A 106 4.32 -6.03 18.19
C MET A 106 2.95 -5.51 18.64
N GLU A 107 2.91 -4.66 19.67
CA GLU A 107 1.68 -4.08 20.20
C GLU A 107 0.96 -3.24 19.13
N PHE A 108 1.71 -2.40 18.41
CA PHE A 108 1.16 -1.57 17.35
C PHE A 108 0.78 -2.38 16.11
N ALA A 109 1.52 -3.42 15.78
CA ALA A 109 1.21 -4.29 14.65
C ALA A 109 -0.12 -5.02 14.86
N VAL A 110 -0.39 -5.51 16.08
CA VAL A 110 -1.65 -6.19 16.43
C VAL A 110 -2.82 -5.23 16.36
N GLU A 111 -2.68 -4.02 16.92
CA GLU A 111 -3.72 -3.00 16.88
C GLU A 111 -4.01 -2.52 15.47
N ALA A 112 -2.96 -2.24 14.68
CA ALA A 112 -3.09 -1.81 13.29
C ALA A 112 -3.81 -2.87 12.43
N LYS A 113 -3.51 -4.15 12.67
CA LYS A 113 -4.19 -5.26 11.99
C LYS A 113 -5.67 -5.31 12.34
N ALA A 114 -6.03 -5.22 13.63
CA ALA A 114 -7.42 -5.22 14.07
C ALA A 114 -8.21 -4.04 13.50
N LEU A 115 -7.62 -2.83 13.47
CA LEU A 115 -8.23 -1.64 12.87
C LEU A 115 -8.43 -1.80 11.36
N LEU A 116 -7.50 -2.45 10.67
CA LEU A 116 -7.61 -2.72 9.25
C LEU A 116 -8.78 -3.68 8.96
N GLU A 117 -8.91 -4.75 9.72
CA GLU A 117 -10.02 -5.70 9.62
C GLU A 117 -11.37 -4.99 9.77
N VAL A 118 -11.56 -4.21 10.84
CA VAL A 118 -12.78 -3.42 11.07
C VAL A 118 -13.04 -2.42 9.94
N SER A 119 -12.00 -1.78 9.41
CA SER A 119 -12.14 -0.80 8.32
C SER A 119 -12.57 -1.44 6.99
N LEU A 120 -12.33 -2.73 6.82
CA LEU A 120 -12.69 -3.47 5.62
C LEU A 120 -14.01 -4.24 5.75
N GLU A 121 -14.60 -4.31 6.95
CA GLU A 121 -15.92 -4.89 7.16
C GLU A 121 -16.95 -4.19 6.25
N GLY A 122 -17.68 -4.98 5.45
CA GLY A 122 -18.65 -4.47 4.48
C GLY A 122 -18.05 -3.86 3.20
N ALA A 123 -16.73 -3.89 3.02
CA ALA A 123 -16.09 -3.44 1.78
C ALA A 123 -16.13 -4.52 0.67
N VAL A 124 -16.46 -5.75 1.04
CA VAL A 124 -16.66 -6.92 0.18
C VAL A 124 -18.16 -7.13 0.05
N GLY A 125 -18.78 -6.49 -0.93
CA GLY A 125 -20.21 -6.57 -1.18
C GLY A 125 -20.61 -5.76 -2.39
#